data_db526bfcdb9ac4a2961e1bae3c0570f0
#
_entry.id   db526bfcdb9ac4a2961e1bae3c0570f0
#
_cell.length_a   1.000
_cell.length_b   1.000
_cell.length_c   1.000
_cell.angle_alpha   90.00
_cell.angle_beta   90.00
_cell.angle_gamma   90.00
#
_symmetry.space_group_name_H-M   'P 1'
#
loop_
_entity.id
_entity.type
_entity.pdbx_description
1 polymer ?
#
loop_
_entity_poly.entity_id
_entity_poly.type
_entity_poly.pdbx_seq_one_letter_code
_entity_poly.pdbx_strand_id
1 'polypeptide(L)'
;MNIAFLAHDKKKELMVQFCTAYKSVLMKHNLFATATTGRLIADNTGLPITLLLSHKQGGHQQINARIAYNEIDLVLLFTDPNTTDPYDDANMIETIRHCDKQNVPIATNLASAEMFIMGLQRGDLDWREMLRSKPRF
;
A
#
# COMPACT_ATOMS: atom_id res chain seq x y z
N MET A 1 7.59 0.15 9.74
CA MET A 1 6.72 -0.74 8.94
C MET A 1 6.81 -0.36 7.47
N ASN A 2 6.55 -1.30 6.59
CA ASN A 2 6.59 -1.08 5.14
C ASN A 2 5.15 -1.01 4.61
N ILE A 3 4.80 0.13 4.00
CA ILE A 3 3.44 0.41 3.52
C ILE A 3 3.48 0.60 2.01
N ALA A 4 2.61 -0.11 1.28
CA ALA A 4 2.48 0.02 -0.16
C ALA A 4 1.20 0.74 -0.54
N PHE A 5 1.30 1.69 -1.48
CA PHE A 5 0.18 2.47 -2.00
C PHE A 5 -0.07 2.10 -3.45
N LEU A 6 -1.32 1.78 -3.74
CA LEU A 6 -1.84 1.53 -5.08
C LEU A 6 -3.17 2.25 -5.23
N ALA A 7 -3.45 2.78 -6.39
CA ALA A 7 -4.73 3.45 -6.64
C ALA A 7 -5.14 3.30 -8.11
N HIS A 8 -6.41 2.96 -8.35
CA HIS A 8 -7.00 3.11 -9.67
C HIS A 8 -6.99 4.58 -10.08
N ASP A 9 -7.00 4.87 -11.38
CA ASP A 9 -6.80 6.24 -11.88
C ASP A 9 -7.74 7.25 -11.24
N LYS A 10 -9.03 6.91 -11.12
CA LYS A 10 -10.03 7.81 -10.52
C LYS A 10 -9.87 7.97 -9.00
N LYS A 11 -9.01 7.19 -8.36
CA LYS A 11 -8.79 7.23 -6.90
C LYS A 11 -7.44 7.82 -6.52
N LYS A 12 -6.61 8.21 -7.47
CA LYS A 12 -5.28 8.78 -7.19
C LYS A 12 -5.36 10.07 -6.37
N GLU A 13 -6.30 10.95 -6.69
CA GLU A 13 -6.50 12.18 -5.93
C GLU A 13 -6.92 11.91 -4.48
N LEU A 14 -7.84 10.96 -4.29
CA LEU A 14 -8.24 10.54 -2.94
C LEU A 14 -7.06 9.97 -2.16
N MET A 15 -6.19 9.21 -2.80
CA MET A 15 -4.96 8.69 -2.18
C MET A 15 -4.04 9.82 -1.73
N VAL A 16 -3.88 10.86 -2.55
CA VAL A 16 -3.08 12.04 -2.18
C VAL A 16 -3.71 12.75 -0.98
N GLN A 17 -5.01 12.93 -0.96
CA GLN A 17 -5.72 13.55 0.16
C GLN A 17 -5.55 12.75 1.44
N PHE A 18 -5.65 11.43 1.36
CA PHE A 18 -5.43 10.53 2.49
C PHE A 18 -3.99 10.68 3.03
N CYS A 19 -3.00 10.63 2.15
CA CYS A 19 -1.60 10.77 2.55
C CYS A 19 -1.30 12.14 3.15
N THR A 20 -1.97 13.20 2.67
CA THR A 20 -1.86 14.54 3.24
C THR A 20 -2.41 14.57 4.66
N ALA A 21 -3.59 14.00 4.87
CA ALA A 21 -4.25 13.99 6.16
C ALA A 21 -3.46 13.20 7.21
N TYR A 22 -2.84 12.10 6.82
CA TYR A 22 -2.10 11.21 7.73
C TYR A 22 -0.58 11.30 7.57
N LYS A 23 -0.09 12.40 7.03
CA LYS A 23 1.35 12.60 6.78
C LYS A 23 2.22 12.35 8.00
N SER A 24 1.81 12.86 9.16
CA SER A 24 2.61 12.74 10.39
C SER A 24 2.78 11.27 10.83
N VAL A 25 1.77 10.43 10.62
CA VAL A 25 1.88 8.99 10.90
C VAL A 25 2.76 8.32 9.85
N LEU A 26 2.50 8.60 8.57
CA LEU A 26 3.18 7.96 7.45
C LEU A 26 4.69 8.28 7.40
N MET A 27 5.10 9.45 7.86
CA MET A 27 6.52 9.83 7.91
C MET A 27 7.39 8.89 8.75
N LYS A 28 6.80 8.14 9.64
CA LYS A 28 7.52 7.22 10.53
C LYS A 28 7.77 5.84 9.89
N HIS A 29 7.32 5.64 8.66
CA HIS A 29 7.33 4.34 8.01
C HIS A 29 8.00 4.40 6.64
N ASN A 30 8.35 3.24 6.11
CA ASN A 30 8.88 3.10 4.77
C ASN A 30 7.72 2.99 3.78
N LEU A 31 7.69 3.84 2.78
CA LEU A 31 6.57 3.98 1.86
C LEU A 31 6.97 3.57 0.45
N PHE A 32 6.15 2.75 -0.18
CA PHE A 32 6.37 2.22 -1.53
C PHE A 32 5.14 2.48 -2.39
N ALA A 33 5.34 2.86 -3.63
CA ALA A 33 4.24 3.05 -4.57
C ALA A 33 4.69 2.85 -6.01
N THR A 34 3.77 2.52 -6.91
CA THR A 34 4.02 2.58 -8.34
C THR A 34 4.32 4.02 -8.76
N ALA A 35 5.05 4.20 -9.86
CA ALA A 35 5.66 5.48 -10.20
C ALA A 35 4.67 6.66 -10.25
N THR A 36 3.56 6.53 -10.98
CA THR A 36 2.60 7.64 -11.12
C THR A 36 1.96 8.01 -9.79
N THR A 37 1.45 7.03 -9.06
CA THR A 37 0.84 7.24 -7.74
C THR A 37 1.86 7.81 -6.75
N GLY A 38 3.05 7.23 -6.73
CA GLY A 38 4.11 7.64 -5.82
C GLY A 38 4.59 9.08 -6.06
N ARG A 39 4.72 9.49 -7.33
CA ARG A 39 5.09 10.87 -7.66
C ARG A 39 4.00 11.86 -7.23
N LEU A 40 2.73 11.54 -7.45
CA LEU A 40 1.64 12.39 -7.01
C LEU A 40 1.64 12.57 -5.49
N ILE A 41 1.86 11.50 -4.75
CA ILE A 41 1.95 11.57 -3.28
C ILE A 41 3.16 12.42 -2.88
N ALA A 42 4.33 12.12 -3.39
CA ALA A 42 5.57 12.81 -3.04
C ALA A 42 5.51 14.30 -3.37
N ASP A 43 5.02 14.66 -4.57
CA ASP A 43 4.96 16.04 -5.02
C ASP A 43 3.98 16.89 -4.20
N ASN A 44 2.90 16.28 -3.73
CA ASN A 44 1.84 17.01 -3.00
C ASN A 44 2.03 17.00 -1.48
N THR A 45 2.77 16.05 -0.94
CA THR A 45 2.90 15.88 0.52
C THR A 45 4.34 16.06 1.03
N GLY A 46 5.33 15.89 0.16
CA GLY A 46 6.73 15.86 0.57
C GLY A 46 7.14 14.55 1.26
N LEU A 47 6.27 13.54 1.33
CA LEU A 47 6.63 12.24 1.89
C LEU A 47 7.71 11.56 1.04
N PRO A 48 8.72 10.94 1.67
CA PRO A 48 9.73 10.17 0.93
C PRO A 48 9.13 8.83 0.49
N ILE A 49 8.82 8.71 -0.79
CA ILE A 49 8.24 7.51 -1.37
C ILE A 49 9.31 6.76 -2.16
N THR A 50 9.48 5.47 -1.90
CA THR A 50 10.26 4.59 -2.79
C THR A 50 9.40 4.28 -4.01
N LEU A 51 9.80 4.83 -5.16
CA LEU A 51 9.08 4.65 -6.42
C LEU A 51 9.45 3.32 -7.05
N LEU A 52 8.44 2.52 -7.38
CA LEU A 52 8.59 1.32 -8.18
C LEU A 52 8.30 1.67 -9.64
N LEU A 53 8.32 0.68 -10.52
CA LEU A 53 7.97 0.89 -11.93
C LEU A 53 6.53 1.38 -12.05
N SER A 54 6.21 1.99 -13.19
CA SER A 54 4.82 2.35 -13.50
C SER A 54 3.97 1.08 -13.61
N HIS A 55 2.66 1.24 -13.45
CA HIS A 55 1.71 0.14 -13.60
C HIS A 55 1.91 -0.61 -14.93
N LYS A 56 2.08 0.13 -16.04
CA LYS A 56 2.28 -0.45 -17.37
C LYS A 56 3.61 -1.19 -17.53
N GLN A 57 4.59 -0.89 -16.70
CA GLN A 57 5.94 -1.48 -16.76
C GLN A 57 6.16 -2.58 -15.72
N GLY A 58 5.13 -3.00 -15.01
CA GLY A 58 5.22 -4.08 -14.03
C GLY A 58 5.35 -3.60 -12.58
N GLY A 59 5.01 -2.35 -12.27
CA GLY A 59 5.07 -1.84 -10.90
C GLY A 59 4.15 -2.58 -9.95
N HIS A 60 2.96 -2.95 -10.39
CA HIS A 60 2.02 -3.72 -9.58
C HIS A 60 2.61 -5.10 -9.22
N GLN A 61 3.24 -5.76 -10.19
CA GLN A 61 3.90 -7.05 -9.99
C GLN A 61 5.09 -6.93 -9.02
N GLN A 62 5.80 -5.81 -9.02
CA GLN A 62 6.87 -5.56 -8.04
C GLN A 62 6.31 -5.48 -6.62
N ILE A 63 5.17 -4.83 -6.42
CA ILE A 63 4.51 -4.79 -5.11
C ILE A 63 4.07 -6.18 -4.70
N ASN A 64 3.45 -6.94 -5.60
CA ASN A 64 3.02 -8.31 -5.33
C ASN A 64 4.19 -9.20 -4.93
N ALA A 65 5.34 -9.07 -5.58
CA ALA A 65 6.53 -9.82 -5.22
C ALA A 65 7.01 -9.47 -3.80
N ARG A 66 7.01 -8.20 -3.42
CA ARG A 66 7.38 -7.78 -2.06
C ARG A 66 6.42 -8.32 -1.01
N ILE A 67 5.12 -8.35 -1.32
CA ILE A 67 4.13 -8.96 -0.42
C ILE A 67 4.41 -10.46 -0.28
N ALA A 68 4.66 -11.15 -1.39
CA ALA A 68 4.94 -12.59 -1.39
C ALA A 68 6.15 -12.97 -0.54
N TYR A 69 7.18 -12.11 -0.51
CA TYR A 69 8.35 -12.27 0.35
C TYR A 69 8.16 -11.72 1.77
N ASN A 70 6.94 -11.33 2.12
CA ASN A 70 6.58 -10.76 3.43
C ASN A 70 7.38 -9.50 3.80
N GLU A 71 7.65 -8.66 2.81
CA GLU A 71 8.36 -7.39 2.99
C GLU A 71 7.42 -6.20 3.18
N ILE A 72 6.11 -6.38 3.01
CA ILE A 72 5.08 -5.33 3.16
C ILE A 72 4.19 -5.66 4.34
N ASP A 73 3.89 -4.65 5.15
CA ASP A 73 3.10 -4.80 6.38
C ASP A 73 1.66 -4.28 6.26
N LEU A 74 1.42 -3.39 5.32
CA LEU A 74 0.11 -2.79 5.08
C LEU A 74 0.00 -2.40 3.62
N VAL A 75 -1.12 -2.75 2.98
CA VAL A 75 -1.41 -2.36 1.60
C VAL A 75 -2.63 -1.46 1.57
N LEU A 76 -2.49 -0.29 0.95
CA LEU A 76 -3.58 0.64 0.69
C LEU A 76 -3.80 0.67 -0.83
N LEU A 77 -4.83 -0.03 -1.29
CA LEU A 77 -5.20 -0.15 -2.70
C LEU A 77 -6.58 0.46 -2.89
N PHE A 78 -6.64 1.75 -3.25
CA PHE A 78 -7.92 2.42 -3.45
C PHE A 78 -8.51 2.03 -4.80
N THR A 79 -9.63 1.32 -4.77
CA THR A 79 -10.27 0.77 -5.94
C THR A 79 -11.40 1.67 -6.44
N ASP A 80 -11.56 1.71 -7.76
CA ASP A 80 -12.73 2.28 -8.41
C ASP A 80 -13.73 1.15 -8.66
N PRO A 81 -14.89 1.15 -7.96
CA PRO A 81 -15.88 0.08 -8.12
C PRO A 81 -16.55 0.08 -9.49
N ASN A 82 -16.40 1.18 -10.24
CA ASN A 82 -16.98 1.35 -11.57
C ASN A 82 -15.93 1.25 -12.69
N THR A 83 -14.75 0.69 -12.39
CA THR A 83 -13.71 0.55 -13.41
C THR A 83 -14.19 -0.31 -14.57
N THR A 84 -13.79 0.09 -15.78
CA THR A 84 -14.03 -0.68 -17.00
C THR A 84 -12.75 -1.37 -17.50
N ASP A 85 -11.62 -1.14 -16.82
CA ASP A 85 -10.35 -1.79 -17.16
C ASP A 85 -10.30 -3.20 -16.58
N PRO A 86 -10.28 -4.25 -17.42
CA PRO A 86 -10.25 -5.62 -16.92
C PRO A 86 -8.99 -5.96 -16.11
N TYR A 87 -7.89 -5.23 -16.32
CA TYR A 87 -6.64 -5.44 -15.56
C TYR A 87 -6.76 -4.97 -14.12
N ASP A 88 -7.61 -3.97 -13.83
CA ASP A 88 -7.80 -3.45 -12.47
C ASP A 88 -8.29 -4.56 -11.54
N ASP A 89 -9.33 -5.30 -11.95
CA ASP A 89 -9.89 -6.38 -11.15
C ASP A 89 -8.92 -7.54 -11.00
N ALA A 90 -8.25 -7.94 -12.09
CA ALA A 90 -7.28 -9.02 -12.05
C ALA A 90 -6.11 -8.72 -11.12
N ASN A 91 -5.57 -7.50 -11.19
CA ASN A 91 -4.47 -7.05 -10.34
C ASN A 91 -4.89 -6.96 -8.87
N MET A 92 -6.09 -6.45 -8.60
CA MET A 92 -6.62 -6.36 -7.24
C MET A 92 -6.77 -7.76 -6.61
N ILE A 93 -7.35 -8.71 -7.34
CA ILE A 93 -7.55 -10.08 -6.86
C ILE A 93 -6.22 -10.73 -6.54
N GLU A 94 -5.23 -10.59 -7.40
CA GLU A 94 -3.88 -11.13 -7.19
C GLU A 94 -3.23 -10.54 -5.94
N THR A 95 -3.31 -9.23 -5.77
CA THR A 95 -2.76 -8.54 -4.60
C THR A 95 -3.42 -9.01 -3.31
N ILE A 96 -4.76 -9.14 -3.30
CA ILE A 96 -5.50 -9.64 -2.14
C ILE A 96 -5.04 -11.06 -1.78
N ARG A 97 -4.86 -11.92 -2.76
CA ARG A 97 -4.39 -13.30 -2.51
C ARG A 97 -3.00 -13.34 -1.87
N HIS A 98 -2.08 -12.50 -2.33
CA HIS A 98 -0.75 -12.40 -1.70
C HIS A 98 -0.85 -11.87 -0.27
N CYS A 99 -1.70 -10.87 -0.03
CA CYS A 99 -1.93 -10.35 1.32
C CYS A 99 -2.51 -11.42 2.24
N ASP A 100 -3.47 -12.19 1.76
CA ASP A 100 -4.10 -13.25 2.55
C ASP A 100 -3.11 -14.36 2.93
N LYS A 101 -2.18 -14.70 2.03
CA LYS A 101 -1.14 -15.70 2.32
C LYS A 101 -0.18 -15.25 3.40
N GLN A 102 0.08 -13.95 3.50
CA GLN A 102 1.08 -13.39 4.44
C GLN A 102 0.43 -12.69 5.64
N ASN A 103 -0.88 -12.72 5.76
CA ASN A 103 -1.62 -11.99 6.80
C ASN A 103 -1.29 -10.49 6.79
N VAL A 104 -1.25 -9.90 5.61
CA VAL A 104 -1.06 -8.46 5.43
C VAL A 104 -2.43 -7.81 5.31
N PRO A 105 -2.75 -6.82 6.16
CA PRO A 105 -3.99 -6.07 6.00
C PRO A 105 -3.98 -5.27 4.70
N ILE A 106 -5.10 -5.30 4.01
CA ILE A 106 -5.30 -4.54 2.77
C ILE A 106 -6.60 -3.74 2.85
N ALA A 107 -6.51 -2.44 2.61
CA ALA A 107 -7.65 -1.56 2.54
C ALA A 107 -7.93 -1.21 1.08
N THR A 108 -9.17 -1.41 0.63
CA THR A 108 -9.57 -1.10 -0.75
C THR A 108 -10.41 0.18 -0.84
N ASN A 109 -10.66 0.84 0.28
CA ASN A 109 -11.42 2.08 0.34
C ASN A 109 -10.95 2.95 1.51
N LEU A 110 -11.41 4.19 1.53
CA LEU A 110 -10.97 5.18 2.50
C LEU A 110 -11.28 4.77 3.94
N ALA A 111 -12.48 4.27 4.20
CA ALA A 111 -12.90 3.93 5.57
C ALA A 111 -12.01 2.84 6.17
N SER A 112 -11.73 1.78 5.42
CA SER A 112 -10.82 0.73 5.87
C SER A 112 -9.41 1.27 6.07
N ALA A 113 -8.93 2.12 5.16
CA ALA A 113 -7.61 2.72 5.26
C ALA A 113 -7.46 3.56 6.54
N GLU A 114 -8.48 4.35 6.90
CA GLU A 114 -8.44 5.14 8.13
C GLU A 114 -8.40 4.26 9.38
N MET A 115 -9.17 3.19 9.42
CA MET A 115 -9.13 2.24 10.53
C MET A 115 -7.75 1.59 10.66
N PHE A 116 -7.14 1.20 9.54
CA PHE A 116 -5.83 0.55 9.56
C PHE A 116 -4.71 1.52 9.95
N ILE A 117 -4.77 2.78 9.50
CA ILE A 117 -3.77 3.77 9.88
C ILE A 117 -3.84 4.08 11.38
N MET A 118 -5.04 4.11 11.95
CA MET A 118 -5.20 4.27 13.39
C MET A 118 -4.69 3.05 14.15
N GLY A 119 -4.94 1.86 13.64
CA GLY A 119 -4.38 0.62 14.20
C GLY A 119 -2.85 0.60 14.15
N LEU A 120 -2.27 1.04 13.03
CA LEU A 120 -0.82 1.17 12.90
C LEU A 120 -0.24 2.10 13.97
N GLN A 121 -0.90 3.24 14.20
CA GLN A 121 -0.47 4.22 15.20
C GLN A 121 -0.55 3.66 16.63
N ARG A 122 -1.53 2.81 16.92
CA ARG A 122 -1.67 2.16 18.23
C ARG A 122 -0.70 1.00 18.44
N GLY A 123 0.02 0.57 17.40
CA GLY A 123 0.92 -0.58 17.48
C GLY A 123 0.25 -1.93 17.20
N ASP A 124 -0.93 -1.95 16.60
CA ASP A 124 -1.68 -3.19 16.33
C ASP A 124 -0.94 -4.13 15.36
N LEU A 125 0.01 -3.63 14.58
CA LEU A 125 0.82 -4.42 13.65
C LEU A 125 2.25 -4.69 14.15
N ASP A 126 2.60 -4.26 15.35
CA ASP A 126 3.98 -4.39 15.86
C ASP A 126 4.45 -5.85 15.91
N TRP A 127 3.54 -6.80 16.08
CA TRP A 127 3.85 -8.23 16.06
C TRP A 127 4.53 -8.66 14.76
N ARG A 128 4.26 -7.98 13.63
CA ARG A 128 4.86 -8.30 12.35
C ARG A 128 6.38 -8.05 12.37
N GLU A 129 6.81 -6.93 12.92
CA GLU A 129 8.23 -6.63 13.09
C GLU A 129 8.90 -7.60 14.06
N MET A 130 8.22 -7.95 15.13
CA MET A 130 8.74 -8.92 16.12
C MET A 130 9.00 -10.28 15.46
N LEU A 131 8.10 -10.76 14.59
CA LEU A 131 8.30 -12.03 13.89
C LEU A 131 9.47 -11.97 12.90
N ARG A 132 9.64 -10.84 12.20
CA ARG A 132 10.74 -10.66 11.26
C ARG A 132 12.11 -10.60 11.93
N SER A 133 12.17 -10.08 13.15
CA SER A 133 13.44 -9.96 13.90
C SER A 133 13.88 -11.26 14.55
N LYS A 134 13.03 -12.31 14.58
CA LYS A 134 13.39 -13.61 15.15
C LYS A 134 14.25 -14.41 14.17
N PRO A 135 15.32 -15.08 14.66
CA PRO A 135 16.10 -16.00 13.84
C PRO A 135 15.22 -17.13 13.29
N ARG A 136 15.47 -17.54 12.04
CA ARG A 136 14.75 -18.65 11.37
C ARG A 136 15.61 -19.90 11.45
N PHE A 137 15.53 -20.59 12.54
CA PHE A 137 16.16 -21.93 12.66
C PHE A 137 15.51 -22.74 13.74
#